data_11f1c0b3571cf441f3cffb590cc6e44f
#
_entry.id   11f1c0b3571cf441f3cffb590cc6e44f
#
_cell.length_a   1.000
_cell.length_b   1.000
_cell.length_c   1.000
_cell.angle_alpha   90.00
_cell.angle_beta   90.00
_cell.angle_gamma   90.00
#
_symmetry.space_group_name_H-M   'P 1'
#
loop_
_entity.id
_entity.type
_entity.pdbx_description
1 polymer ?
#
loop_
_entity_poly.entity_id
_entity_poly.type
_entity_poly.pdbx_seq_one_letter_code
_entity_poly.pdbx_strand_id
1 'polypeptide(L)'
;MSEMFCFQCQQTAGGKCCVSTGVCGKQPETAHLQDELVRELIGLAEAATAAGQRTPTADRLLADGLFTTLTNVNFDNRAIAEFTARVRAERDSFGGAPCKVVELWKGDTDMVSLRSTLLFGMKGMAAYAHHAMNLGYVDDEVSAWFYKGLCAVNRPHSVEEWLALIVEFGQMNFRCMELLDRANTGTFGTPQPTKVPTDIKKGPFIVVSGHDLADLAQLLEQTEGRGINIYTHSEMLPAHGYPGLKKYPQLVGNFGTAWQSQQREFENIPAPILFTTNCLMPQRPSYRDRVYTTSVVGYEGLRHIEADACGRKDFSPLIEQALALGGYEHDHSMSGINGGHMLMTGFAHGAVLSHAEEIISLIKSGKVRHIFLVGGCDGAHPGRNYYTGFVKQTPMDTLVLTLACGKYRFNDLDLGEIGGLPRILDMGQCNDAYSAIKVALALADAFGCTVNDLPLTLVLSWYEQKAVCILLTLLALGVKNIYLGPTLPAFLSENVVKMLVETYDLHPTTAPEQDMDAILGRG
;
A
#
# COMPACT_ATOMS: atom_id res chain seq x y z
N MET A 1 -14.73 -16.10 26.10
CA MET A 1 -14.14 -15.12 25.17
C MET A 1 -14.68 -15.42 23.79
N SER A 2 -15.20 -14.45 23.06
CA SER A 2 -15.62 -14.69 21.68
C SER A 2 -14.38 -15.01 20.84
N GLU A 3 -14.44 -16.10 20.08
CA GLU A 3 -13.39 -16.47 19.13
C GLU A 3 -13.49 -15.57 17.90
N MET A 4 -12.36 -15.25 17.29
CA MET A 4 -12.28 -14.59 15.98
C MET A 4 -11.63 -15.51 14.96
N PHE A 5 -11.73 -15.17 13.68
CA PHE A 5 -10.95 -15.79 12.64
C PHE A 5 -10.39 -14.71 11.70
N CYS A 6 -9.08 -14.66 11.53
CA CYS A 6 -8.46 -13.72 10.59
C CYS A 6 -7.12 -14.28 10.09
N PHE A 7 -6.93 -14.32 8.78
CA PHE A 7 -5.71 -14.82 8.12
C PHE A 7 -5.27 -13.93 6.95
N GLN A 8 -5.70 -12.66 6.96
CA GLN A 8 -5.58 -11.78 5.78
C GLN A 8 -4.23 -11.08 5.62
N CYS A 9 -3.30 -11.16 6.60
CA CYS A 9 -2.01 -10.46 6.51
C CYS A 9 -0.83 -11.41 6.78
N GLN A 10 0.36 -10.95 6.42
CA GLN A 10 1.60 -11.71 6.59
C GLN A 10 1.93 -12.03 8.06
N GLN A 11 1.45 -11.21 9.01
CA GLN A 11 1.69 -11.42 10.45
C GLN A 11 0.68 -12.36 11.12
N THR A 12 -0.18 -13.00 10.36
CA THR A 12 -1.13 -13.99 10.85
C THR A 12 -0.48 -14.97 11.82
N ALA A 13 -1.11 -15.17 12.97
CA ALA A 13 -0.56 -15.97 14.06
C ALA A 13 -0.19 -17.39 13.62
N GLY A 14 1.07 -17.78 13.87
CA GLY A 14 1.60 -19.10 13.50
C GLY A 14 1.60 -19.38 12.00
N GLY A 15 1.42 -18.37 11.13
CA GLY A 15 1.28 -18.56 9.69
C GLY A 15 -0.01 -19.28 9.28
N LYS A 16 -1.04 -19.31 10.16
CA LYS A 16 -2.31 -19.99 9.93
C LYS A 16 -3.50 -19.05 10.09
N CYS A 17 -3.83 -18.65 11.31
CA CYS A 17 -4.93 -17.71 11.58
C CYS A 17 -4.81 -17.10 12.98
N CYS A 18 -5.36 -15.90 13.18
CA CYS A 18 -5.58 -15.29 14.48
C CYS A 18 -6.96 -15.72 14.99
N VAL A 19 -7.04 -16.30 16.20
CA VAL A 19 -8.28 -16.88 16.75
C VAL A 19 -8.76 -16.22 18.04
N SER A 20 -7.87 -15.52 18.78
CA SER A 20 -8.20 -14.85 20.03
C SER A 20 -8.00 -13.34 19.96
N THR A 21 -6.89 -12.91 19.39
CA THR A 21 -6.52 -11.51 19.14
C THR A 21 -5.62 -11.47 17.93
N GLY A 22 -5.81 -10.49 17.06
CA GLY A 22 -4.92 -10.28 15.92
C GLY A 22 -3.51 -9.89 16.38
N VAL A 23 -2.47 -10.36 15.69
CA VAL A 23 -1.08 -9.89 15.92
C VAL A 23 -0.96 -8.38 15.73
N CYS A 24 -1.81 -7.79 14.87
CA CYS A 24 -1.95 -6.34 14.68
C CYS A 24 -2.66 -5.60 15.83
N GLY A 25 -3.15 -6.31 16.84
CA GLY A 25 -3.92 -5.75 17.95
C GLY A 25 -5.45 -5.79 17.75
N LYS A 26 -5.95 -6.28 16.61
CA LYS A 26 -7.39 -6.42 16.34
C LYS A 26 -8.05 -7.32 17.37
N GLN A 27 -9.11 -6.81 17.99
CA GLN A 27 -9.92 -7.56 18.95
C GLN A 27 -11.00 -8.40 18.22
N PRO A 28 -11.53 -9.46 18.86
CA PRO A 28 -12.58 -10.29 18.28
C PRO A 28 -13.82 -9.48 17.84
N GLU A 29 -14.25 -8.52 18.63
CA GLU A 29 -15.36 -7.65 18.29
C GLU A 29 -15.11 -6.87 16.99
N THR A 30 -13.93 -6.26 16.87
CA THR A 30 -13.53 -5.55 15.65
C THR A 30 -13.50 -6.48 14.43
N ALA A 31 -13.02 -7.72 14.61
CA ALA A 31 -13.00 -8.71 13.53
C ALA A 31 -14.40 -9.06 13.06
N HIS A 32 -15.34 -9.30 14.00
CA HIS A 32 -16.73 -9.59 13.68
C HIS A 32 -17.44 -8.43 12.98
N LEU A 33 -17.23 -7.18 13.44
CA LEU A 33 -17.78 -5.99 12.79
C LEU A 33 -17.23 -5.80 11.38
N GLN A 34 -15.95 -6.06 11.15
CA GLN A 34 -15.36 -6.02 9.81
C GLN A 34 -15.92 -7.13 8.90
N ASP A 35 -16.14 -8.35 9.41
CA ASP A 35 -16.78 -9.43 8.67
C ASP A 35 -18.25 -9.10 8.36
N GLU A 36 -18.96 -8.47 9.29
CA GLU A 36 -20.32 -7.98 9.08
C GLU A 36 -20.34 -6.90 8.00
N LEU A 37 -19.44 -5.93 8.04
CA LEU A 37 -19.32 -4.91 6.99
C LEU A 37 -19.10 -5.56 5.63
N VAL A 38 -18.20 -6.54 5.50
CA VAL A 38 -17.97 -7.24 4.22
C VAL A 38 -19.25 -7.93 3.73
N ARG A 39 -20.01 -8.57 4.63
CA ARG A 39 -21.30 -9.18 4.25
C ARG A 39 -22.30 -8.16 3.75
N GLU A 40 -22.37 -6.99 4.39
CA GLU A 40 -23.28 -5.92 3.96
C GLU A 40 -22.85 -5.30 2.62
N LEU A 41 -21.54 -5.18 2.35
CA LEU A 41 -21.04 -4.75 1.04
C LEU A 41 -21.41 -5.76 -0.07
N ILE A 42 -21.31 -7.06 0.21
CA ILE A 42 -21.79 -8.10 -0.71
C ILE A 42 -23.30 -7.94 -0.92
N GLY A 43 -24.07 -7.73 0.15
CA GLY A 43 -25.50 -7.51 0.06
C GLY A 43 -25.89 -6.28 -0.76
N LEU A 44 -25.15 -5.17 -0.61
CA LEU A 44 -25.32 -3.95 -1.41
C LEU A 44 -25.03 -4.22 -2.90
N ALA A 45 -23.95 -4.92 -3.21
CA ALA A 45 -23.59 -5.28 -4.58
C ALA A 45 -24.66 -6.15 -5.24
N GLU A 46 -25.19 -7.15 -4.52
CA GLU A 46 -26.28 -8.02 -5.00
C GLU A 46 -27.59 -7.23 -5.23
N ALA A 47 -27.98 -6.35 -4.29
CA ALA A 47 -29.20 -5.54 -4.40
C ALA A 47 -29.13 -4.58 -5.61
N ALA A 48 -28.04 -3.86 -5.76
CA ALA A 48 -27.80 -2.96 -6.88
C ALA A 48 -27.80 -3.71 -8.23
N THR A 49 -27.13 -4.88 -8.27
CA THR A 49 -27.10 -5.73 -9.48
C THR A 49 -28.49 -6.25 -9.84
N ALA A 50 -29.27 -6.68 -8.86
CA ALA A 50 -30.65 -7.15 -9.07
C ALA A 50 -31.58 -6.02 -9.55
N ALA A 51 -31.37 -4.79 -9.05
CA ALA A 51 -32.09 -3.60 -9.49
C ALA A 51 -31.64 -3.10 -10.88
N GLY A 52 -30.51 -3.59 -11.40
CA GLY A 52 -29.92 -3.10 -12.65
C GLY A 52 -29.46 -1.64 -12.57
N GLN A 53 -29.12 -1.15 -11.38
CA GLN A 53 -28.77 0.25 -11.12
C GLN A 53 -27.55 0.35 -10.22
N ARG A 54 -26.76 1.40 -10.43
CA ARG A 54 -25.67 1.81 -9.54
C ARG A 54 -25.85 3.30 -9.19
N THR A 55 -25.38 3.67 -8.01
CA THR A 55 -25.36 5.07 -7.59
C THR A 55 -23.91 5.47 -7.25
N PRO A 56 -23.53 6.76 -7.41
CA PRO A 56 -22.23 7.24 -6.93
C PRO A 56 -22.01 6.99 -5.43
N THR A 57 -23.09 7.00 -4.64
CA THR A 57 -23.06 6.67 -3.21
C THR A 57 -22.69 5.22 -2.99
N ALA A 58 -23.34 4.29 -3.71
CA ALA A 58 -23.04 2.85 -3.61
C ALA A 58 -21.61 2.55 -4.08
N ASP A 59 -21.16 3.14 -5.20
CA ASP A 59 -19.78 3.00 -5.71
C ASP A 59 -18.76 3.43 -4.64
N ARG A 60 -19.00 4.58 -3.99
CA ARG A 60 -18.15 5.09 -2.92
C ARG A 60 -18.17 4.21 -1.68
N LEU A 61 -19.36 3.75 -1.26
CA LEU A 61 -19.51 2.86 -0.10
C LEU A 61 -18.80 1.52 -0.29
N LEU A 62 -18.83 0.95 -1.50
CA LEU A 62 -18.11 -0.29 -1.81
C LEU A 62 -16.60 -0.09 -1.69
N ALA A 63 -16.05 0.96 -2.28
CA ALA A 63 -14.61 1.27 -2.20
C ALA A 63 -14.18 1.57 -0.75
N ASP A 64 -14.84 2.51 -0.07
CA ASP A 64 -14.48 2.90 1.29
C ASP A 64 -14.68 1.77 2.30
N GLY A 65 -15.74 0.98 2.15
CA GLY A 65 -16.04 -0.14 3.04
C GLY A 65 -15.02 -1.29 2.93
N LEU A 66 -14.65 -1.67 1.72
CA LEU A 66 -13.59 -2.66 1.51
C LEU A 66 -12.26 -2.14 2.06
N PHE A 67 -11.92 -0.88 1.82
CA PHE A 67 -10.71 -0.26 2.35
C PHE A 67 -10.71 -0.17 3.87
N THR A 68 -11.84 0.15 4.51
CA THR A 68 -12.01 0.15 5.98
C THR A 68 -11.61 -1.20 6.60
N THR A 69 -11.87 -2.32 5.92
CA THR A 69 -11.56 -3.68 6.40
C THR A 69 -10.17 -4.18 6.05
N LEU A 70 -9.34 -3.37 5.37
CA LEU A 70 -7.96 -3.69 5.07
C LEU A 70 -7.12 -3.72 6.37
N THR A 71 -6.01 -4.46 6.35
CA THR A 71 -5.15 -4.61 7.53
C THR A 71 -4.60 -3.27 8.03
N ASN A 72 -4.69 -3.02 9.32
CA ASN A 72 -4.18 -1.81 10.00
C ASN A 72 -4.77 -0.48 9.48
N VAL A 73 -6.06 -0.49 9.13
CA VAL A 73 -6.81 0.71 8.75
C VAL A 73 -7.72 1.15 9.88
N ASN A 74 -8.78 0.39 10.18
CA ASN A 74 -9.77 0.82 11.16
C ASN A 74 -9.96 -0.18 12.30
N PHE A 75 -9.75 0.31 13.51
CA PHE A 75 -9.93 -0.40 14.79
C PHE A 75 -10.97 0.30 15.69
N ASP A 76 -11.72 1.26 15.15
CA ASP A 76 -12.81 1.93 15.85
C ASP A 76 -14.12 1.19 15.60
N ASN A 77 -14.57 0.42 16.60
CA ASN A 77 -15.80 -0.39 16.50
C ASN A 77 -17.03 0.45 16.21
N ARG A 78 -17.09 1.67 16.79
CA ARG A 78 -18.22 2.58 16.56
C ARG A 78 -18.23 3.09 15.12
N ALA A 79 -17.08 3.53 14.60
CA ALA A 79 -16.97 4.01 13.23
C ALA A 79 -17.33 2.90 12.21
N ILE A 80 -16.87 1.66 12.45
CA ILE A 80 -17.19 0.52 11.60
C ILE A 80 -18.71 0.21 11.63
N ALA A 81 -19.33 0.24 12.80
CA ALA A 81 -20.78 0.00 12.94
C ALA A 81 -21.62 1.09 12.26
N GLU A 82 -21.26 2.36 12.42
CA GLU A 82 -21.90 3.51 11.77
C GLU A 82 -21.76 3.41 10.22
N PHE A 83 -20.58 3.04 9.75
CA PHE A 83 -20.36 2.81 8.32
C PHE A 83 -21.22 1.65 7.81
N THR A 84 -21.29 0.55 8.53
CA THR A 84 -22.13 -0.61 8.20
C THR A 84 -23.62 -0.23 8.12
N ALA A 85 -24.09 0.63 9.01
CA ALA A 85 -25.46 1.14 8.97
C ALA A 85 -25.74 1.97 7.69
N ARG A 86 -24.78 2.78 7.24
CA ARG A 86 -24.87 3.52 5.97
C ARG A 86 -24.96 2.57 4.76
N VAL A 87 -24.14 1.50 4.75
CA VAL A 87 -24.18 0.48 3.69
C VAL A 87 -25.55 -0.20 3.65
N ARG A 88 -26.13 -0.54 4.81
CA ARG A 88 -27.49 -1.12 4.90
C ARG A 88 -28.54 -0.17 4.33
N ALA A 89 -28.50 1.10 4.72
CA ALA A 89 -29.45 2.09 4.23
C ALA A 89 -29.41 2.24 2.71
N GLU A 90 -28.22 2.26 2.12
CA GLU A 90 -28.07 2.32 0.66
C GLU A 90 -28.54 1.02 0.00
N ARG A 91 -28.20 -0.17 0.55
CA ARG A 91 -28.71 -1.45 0.07
C ARG A 91 -30.24 -1.48 0.05
N ASP A 92 -30.86 -1.04 1.14
CA ASP A 92 -32.32 -1.07 1.29
C ASP A 92 -33.02 -0.10 0.32
N SER A 93 -32.33 0.96 -0.13
CA SER A 93 -32.84 1.91 -1.14
C SER A 93 -33.04 1.27 -2.52
N PHE A 94 -32.31 0.20 -2.85
CA PHE A 94 -32.52 -0.55 -4.11
C PHE A 94 -33.75 -1.44 -4.08
N GLY A 95 -34.35 -1.67 -2.91
CA GLY A 95 -35.48 -2.59 -2.74
C GLY A 95 -35.02 -4.07 -2.79
N GLY A 96 -35.94 -4.96 -2.43
CA GLY A 96 -35.67 -6.38 -2.44
C GLY A 96 -35.41 -6.99 -1.05
N ALA A 97 -35.41 -8.33 -0.99
CA ALA A 97 -35.12 -9.06 0.24
C ALA A 97 -33.63 -9.08 0.52
N PRO A 98 -33.21 -9.07 1.80
CA PRO A 98 -31.79 -9.22 2.14
C PRO A 98 -31.20 -10.50 1.53
N CYS A 99 -30.08 -10.36 0.84
CA CYS A 99 -29.36 -11.50 0.27
C CYS A 99 -28.73 -12.33 1.40
N LYS A 100 -28.81 -13.66 1.29
CA LYS A 100 -28.06 -14.55 2.19
C LYS A 100 -26.62 -14.63 1.71
N VAL A 101 -25.71 -14.11 2.50
CA VAL A 101 -24.27 -14.19 2.21
C VAL A 101 -23.69 -15.50 2.72
N VAL A 102 -22.83 -16.12 1.92
CA VAL A 102 -22.13 -17.36 2.27
C VAL A 102 -21.23 -17.18 3.49
N GLU A 103 -20.92 -18.29 4.18
CA GLU A 103 -19.89 -18.30 5.21
C GLU A 103 -18.51 -18.12 4.55
N LEU A 104 -17.96 -16.90 4.65
CA LEU A 104 -16.78 -16.50 3.88
C LEU A 104 -15.56 -17.41 4.12
N TRP A 105 -15.39 -17.84 5.37
CA TRP A 105 -14.19 -18.55 5.83
C TRP A 105 -14.39 -20.04 6.04
N LYS A 106 -15.55 -20.59 5.60
CA LYS A 106 -15.87 -22.01 5.72
C LYS A 106 -16.10 -22.67 4.37
N GLY A 107 -15.75 -23.95 4.28
CA GLY A 107 -15.93 -24.76 3.09
C GLY A 107 -14.71 -25.56 2.72
N ASP A 108 -14.64 -26.01 1.49
CA ASP A 108 -13.46 -26.63 0.91
C ASP A 108 -12.26 -25.69 0.95
N THR A 109 -11.10 -26.19 1.31
CA THR A 109 -9.90 -25.39 1.56
C THR A 109 -9.43 -24.61 0.34
N ASP A 110 -9.49 -25.22 -0.85
CA ASP A 110 -9.08 -24.56 -2.10
C ASP A 110 -10.10 -23.49 -2.50
N MET A 111 -11.40 -23.77 -2.33
CA MET A 111 -12.46 -22.79 -2.60
C MET A 111 -12.38 -21.58 -1.65
N VAL A 112 -12.13 -21.81 -0.36
CA VAL A 112 -11.91 -20.73 0.61
C VAL A 112 -10.66 -19.93 0.26
N SER A 113 -9.59 -20.60 -0.16
CA SER A 113 -8.34 -19.96 -0.61
C SER A 113 -8.58 -19.04 -1.82
N LEU A 114 -9.21 -19.53 -2.87
CA LEU A 114 -9.46 -18.76 -4.10
C LEU A 114 -10.43 -17.59 -3.85
N ARG A 115 -11.53 -17.84 -3.09
CA ARG A 115 -12.45 -16.78 -2.66
C ARG A 115 -11.74 -15.70 -1.86
N SER A 116 -10.89 -16.08 -0.91
CA SER A 116 -10.14 -15.15 -0.07
C SER A 116 -9.14 -14.34 -0.90
N THR A 117 -8.48 -14.99 -1.86
CA THR A 117 -7.54 -14.34 -2.78
C THR A 117 -8.23 -13.22 -3.56
N LEU A 118 -9.40 -13.49 -4.13
CA LEU A 118 -10.18 -12.48 -4.85
C LEU A 118 -10.65 -11.35 -3.91
N LEU A 119 -11.24 -11.70 -2.77
CA LEU A 119 -11.75 -10.72 -1.80
C LEU A 119 -10.62 -9.82 -1.27
N PHE A 120 -9.48 -10.39 -0.92
CA PHE A 120 -8.34 -9.61 -0.44
C PHE A 120 -7.71 -8.76 -1.54
N GLY A 121 -7.66 -9.27 -2.77
CA GLY A 121 -7.33 -8.45 -3.93
C GLY A 121 -8.24 -7.24 -4.06
N MET A 122 -9.57 -7.42 -3.99
CA MET A 122 -10.54 -6.32 -4.05
C MET A 122 -10.37 -5.29 -2.93
N LYS A 123 -10.05 -5.72 -1.70
CA LYS A 123 -9.72 -4.78 -0.61
C LYS A 123 -8.53 -3.89 -0.97
N GLY A 124 -7.50 -4.44 -1.60
CA GLY A 124 -6.34 -3.68 -2.08
C GLY A 124 -6.70 -2.69 -3.20
N MET A 125 -7.44 -3.15 -4.21
CA MET A 125 -7.91 -2.29 -5.31
C MET A 125 -8.81 -1.16 -4.81
N ALA A 126 -9.63 -1.42 -3.79
CA ALA A 126 -10.51 -0.44 -3.19
C ALA A 126 -9.75 0.76 -2.59
N ALA A 127 -8.57 0.52 -2.00
CA ALA A 127 -7.71 1.60 -1.53
C ALA A 127 -7.25 2.50 -2.69
N TYR A 128 -6.90 1.93 -3.84
CA TYR A 128 -6.52 2.72 -5.03
C TYR A 128 -7.69 3.53 -5.58
N ALA A 129 -8.86 2.90 -5.73
CA ALA A 129 -10.08 3.58 -6.16
C ALA A 129 -10.46 4.72 -5.21
N HIS A 130 -10.39 4.51 -3.88
CA HIS A 130 -10.64 5.53 -2.87
C HIS A 130 -9.76 6.77 -3.07
N HIS A 131 -8.45 6.60 -3.24
CA HIS A 131 -7.53 7.72 -3.45
C HIS A 131 -7.80 8.47 -4.76
N ALA A 132 -8.09 7.75 -5.85
CA ALA A 132 -8.48 8.36 -7.12
C ALA A 132 -9.77 9.18 -6.98
N MET A 133 -10.78 8.62 -6.31
CA MET A 133 -12.06 9.30 -6.02
C MET A 133 -11.87 10.56 -5.18
N ASN A 134 -10.94 10.56 -4.20
CA ASN A 134 -10.62 11.75 -3.40
C ASN A 134 -10.06 12.90 -4.24
N LEU A 135 -9.46 12.60 -5.37
CA LEU A 135 -8.95 13.57 -6.34
C LEU A 135 -9.94 13.84 -7.49
N GLY A 136 -11.17 13.31 -7.42
CA GLY A 136 -12.21 13.51 -8.43
C GLY A 136 -12.09 12.62 -9.67
N TYR A 137 -11.24 11.60 -9.62
CA TYR A 137 -11.07 10.64 -10.72
C TYR A 137 -11.86 9.36 -10.46
N VAL A 138 -12.76 9.03 -11.39
CA VAL A 138 -13.60 7.83 -11.34
C VAL A 138 -13.49 7.08 -12.66
N ASP A 139 -13.58 5.77 -12.62
CA ASP A 139 -13.64 4.89 -13.78
C ASP A 139 -14.82 3.92 -13.62
N ASP A 140 -15.76 3.97 -14.57
CA ASP A 140 -16.99 3.20 -14.52
C ASP A 140 -16.77 1.68 -14.57
N GLU A 141 -15.75 1.21 -15.28
CA GLU A 141 -15.45 -0.22 -15.37
C GLU A 141 -14.85 -0.73 -14.04
N VAL A 142 -13.95 0.07 -13.42
CA VAL A 142 -13.42 -0.22 -12.09
C VAL A 142 -14.54 -0.28 -11.07
N SER A 143 -15.43 0.72 -11.06
CA SER A 143 -16.60 0.75 -10.16
C SER A 143 -17.52 -0.44 -10.39
N ALA A 144 -17.85 -0.75 -11.65
CA ALA A 144 -18.69 -1.88 -12.00
C ALA A 144 -18.09 -3.24 -11.58
N TRP A 145 -16.76 -3.33 -11.64
CA TRP A 145 -16.09 -4.57 -11.29
C TRP A 145 -16.21 -4.94 -9.81
N PHE A 146 -16.29 -3.96 -8.89
CA PHE A 146 -16.56 -4.24 -7.47
C PHE A 146 -17.89 -4.98 -7.27
N TYR A 147 -18.95 -4.60 -7.99
CA TYR A 147 -20.23 -5.33 -7.94
C TYR A 147 -20.09 -6.76 -8.46
N LYS A 148 -19.45 -6.92 -9.62
CA LYS A 148 -19.19 -8.24 -10.19
C LYS A 148 -18.40 -9.13 -9.24
N GLY A 149 -17.30 -8.62 -8.69
CA GLY A 149 -16.42 -9.37 -7.81
C GLY A 149 -17.08 -9.75 -6.49
N LEU A 150 -17.82 -8.82 -5.85
CA LEU A 150 -18.54 -9.09 -4.60
C LEU A 150 -19.69 -10.08 -4.80
N CYS A 151 -20.44 -9.98 -5.91
CA CYS A 151 -21.44 -10.98 -6.26
C CYS A 151 -20.81 -12.36 -6.53
N ALA A 152 -19.65 -12.41 -7.18
CA ALA A 152 -18.93 -13.66 -7.42
C ALA A 152 -18.47 -14.31 -6.10
N VAL A 153 -18.00 -13.54 -5.12
CA VAL A 153 -17.64 -14.04 -3.78
C VAL A 153 -18.79 -14.77 -3.10
N ASN A 154 -20.03 -14.37 -3.38
CA ASN A 154 -21.26 -14.95 -2.81
C ASN A 154 -21.78 -16.19 -3.56
N ARG A 155 -21.11 -16.64 -4.61
CA ARG A 155 -21.58 -17.75 -5.47
C ARG A 155 -20.60 -18.91 -5.47
N PRO A 156 -21.10 -20.15 -5.70
CA PRO A 156 -20.24 -21.29 -5.96
C PRO A 156 -19.61 -21.16 -7.36
N HIS A 157 -18.33 -21.49 -7.47
CA HIS A 157 -17.58 -21.55 -8.71
C HIS A 157 -16.68 -22.78 -8.72
N SER A 158 -16.33 -23.28 -9.91
CA SER A 158 -15.25 -24.26 -10.08
C SER A 158 -13.88 -23.59 -9.86
N VAL A 159 -12.82 -24.39 -9.76
CA VAL A 159 -11.44 -23.88 -9.67
C VAL A 159 -11.12 -23.03 -10.89
N GLU A 160 -11.47 -23.49 -12.08
CA GLU A 160 -11.21 -22.82 -13.35
C GLU A 160 -11.93 -21.46 -13.43
N GLU A 161 -13.19 -21.41 -12.96
CA GLU A 161 -13.97 -20.16 -12.90
C GLU A 161 -13.37 -19.16 -11.92
N TRP A 162 -12.90 -19.63 -10.74
CA TRP A 162 -12.20 -18.78 -9.77
C TRP A 162 -10.91 -18.22 -10.36
N LEU A 163 -10.10 -19.05 -11.03
CA LEU A 163 -8.85 -18.62 -11.65
C LEU A 163 -9.11 -17.59 -12.76
N ALA A 164 -10.14 -17.80 -13.58
CA ALA A 164 -10.54 -16.82 -14.60
C ALA A 164 -10.93 -15.48 -13.99
N LEU A 165 -11.72 -15.49 -12.89
CA LEU A 165 -12.11 -14.28 -12.16
C LEU A 165 -10.90 -13.56 -11.54
N ILE A 166 -9.92 -14.31 -11.01
CA ILE A 166 -8.69 -13.75 -10.42
C ILE A 166 -7.81 -13.11 -11.50
N VAL A 167 -7.70 -13.72 -12.68
CA VAL A 167 -6.96 -13.12 -13.81
C VAL A 167 -7.66 -11.86 -14.30
N GLU A 168 -8.97 -11.89 -14.48
CA GLU A 168 -9.76 -10.70 -14.86
C GLU A 168 -9.63 -9.59 -13.81
N PHE A 169 -9.68 -9.95 -12.51
CA PHE A 169 -9.40 -9.02 -11.43
C PHE A 169 -8.03 -8.35 -11.58
N GLY A 170 -6.97 -9.13 -11.85
CA GLY A 170 -5.62 -8.59 -12.02
C GLY A 170 -5.53 -7.55 -13.14
N GLN A 171 -6.22 -7.78 -14.27
CA GLN A 171 -6.34 -6.82 -15.37
C GLN A 171 -7.10 -5.56 -14.95
N MET A 172 -8.21 -5.73 -14.22
CA MET A 172 -8.98 -4.59 -13.73
C MET A 172 -8.22 -3.79 -12.67
N ASN A 173 -7.47 -4.46 -11.79
CA ASN A 173 -6.61 -3.77 -10.84
C ASN A 173 -5.50 -2.97 -11.53
N PHE A 174 -4.93 -3.47 -12.63
CA PHE A 174 -3.97 -2.72 -13.44
C PHE A 174 -4.59 -1.39 -13.95
N ARG A 175 -5.82 -1.44 -14.46
CA ARG A 175 -6.59 -0.24 -14.86
C ARG A 175 -6.84 0.70 -13.68
N CYS A 176 -7.17 0.17 -12.50
CA CYS A 176 -7.36 0.97 -11.29
C CYS A 176 -6.06 1.64 -10.82
N MET A 177 -4.92 0.94 -10.91
CA MET A 177 -3.60 1.51 -10.62
C MET A 177 -3.24 2.64 -11.61
N GLU A 178 -3.54 2.47 -12.90
CA GLU A 178 -3.39 3.54 -13.91
C GLU A 178 -4.29 4.74 -13.61
N LEU A 179 -5.53 4.51 -13.17
CA LEU A 179 -6.44 5.57 -12.76
C LEU A 179 -5.85 6.40 -11.63
N LEU A 180 -5.30 5.75 -10.61
CA LEU A 180 -4.68 6.43 -9.48
C LEU A 180 -3.41 7.19 -9.90
N ASP A 181 -2.57 6.61 -10.73
CA ASP A 181 -1.38 7.28 -11.29
C ASP A 181 -1.78 8.57 -12.04
N ARG A 182 -2.79 8.50 -12.89
CA ARG A 182 -3.34 9.69 -13.59
C ARG A 182 -3.92 10.71 -12.61
N ALA A 183 -4.58 10.27 -11.56
CA ALA A 183 -5.14 11.15 -10.54
C ALA A 183 -4.03 11.92 -9.80
N ASN A 184 -3.01 11.22 -9.33
CA ASN A 184 -1.88 11.80 -8.62
C ASN A 184 -1.05 12.73 -9.52
N THR A 185 -0.65 12.26 -10.70
CA THR A 185 0.19 13.03 -11.63
C THR A 185 -0.56 14.20 -12.26
N GLY A 186 -1.85 14.03 -12.55
CA GLY A 186 -2.72 15.10 -13.07
C GLY A 186 -2.96 16.21 -12.05
N THR A 187 -3.01 15.88 -10.77
CA THR A 187 -3.25 16.86 -9.70
C THR A 187 -1.96 17.50 -9.19
N PHE A 188 -0.91 16.72 -8.99
CA PHE A 188 0.33 17.17 -8.31
C PHE A 188 1.55 17.27 -9.23
N GLY A 189 1.39 16.89 -10.50
CA GLY A 189 2.47 16.84 -11.49
C GLY A 189 3.28 15.53 -11.43
N THR A 190 4.07 15.29 -12.45
CA THR A 190 4.94 14.10 -12.54
C THR A 190 6.05 14.17 -11.50
N PRO A 191 6.25 13.13 -10.68
CA PRO A 191 7.32 13.08 -9.70
C PRO A 191 8.71 13.29 -10.33
N GLN A 192 9.56 13.98 -9.59
CA GLN A 192 10.93 14.30 -9.98
C GLN A 192 11.92 13.82 -8.91
N PRO A 193 13.10 13.31 -9.29
CA PRO A 193 14.13 12.92 -8.34
C PRO A 193 14.41 14.01 -7.32
N THR A 194 14.28 13.68 -6.04
CA THR A 194 14.35 14.65 -4.94
C THR A 194 15.05 14.03 -3.74
N LYS A 195 16.07 14.73 -3.24
CA LYS A 195 16.74 14.39 -1.97
C LYS A 195 15.92 14.89 -0.80
N VAL A 196 15.73 14.04 0.20
CA VAL A 196 14.88 14.29 1.37
C VAL A 196 15.68 14.05 2.64
N PRO A 197 15.94 15.08 3.46
CA PRO A 197 16.68 14.92 4.71
C PRO A 197 15.82 14.20 5.76
N THR A 198 16.49 13.49 6.68
CA THR A 198 15.87 12.84 7.84
C THR A 198 16.00 13.66 9.12
N ASP A 199 16.88 14.65 9.16
CA ASP A 199 17.05 15.52 10.33
C ASP A 199 15.85 16.46 10.53
N ILE A 200 15.43 16.63 11.78
CA ILE A 200 14.26 17.41 12.15
C ILE A 200 14.74 18.79 12.64
N LYS A 201 14.28 19.85 12.00
CA LYS A 201 14.56 21.22 12.41
C LYS A 201 13.87 21.56 13.72
N LYS A 202 14.51 22.42 14.52
CA LYS A 202 13.89 22.98 15.73
C LYS A 202 12.60 23.72 15.42
N GLY A 203 11.71 23.78 16.41
CA GLY A 203 10.43 24.50 16.31
C GLY A 203 9.25 23.58 16.03
N PRO A 204 8.04 24.15 15.93
CA PRO A 204 6.81 23.39 15.74
C PRO A 204 6.83 22.58 14.45
N PHE A 205 6.35 21.33 14.53
CA PHE A 205 6.23 20.48 13.35
C PHE A 205 5.04 19.52 13.48
N ILE A 206 4.64 18.93 12.34
CA ILE A 206 3.63 17.88 12.22
C ILE A 206 4.23 16.73 11.43
N VAL A 207 3.95 15.50 11.84
CA VAL A 207 4.30 14.29 11.10
C VAL A 207 3.07 13.74 10.39
N VAL A 208 3.19 13.47 9.08
CA VAL A 208 2.09 12.92 8.26
C VAL A 208 2.46 11.54 7.78
N SER A 209 1.68 10.55 8.17
CA SER A 209 1.82 9.14 7.79
C SER A 209 0.64 8.66 6.95
N GLY A 210 0.83 7.60 6.18
CA GLY A 210 -0.18 7.04 5.29
C GLY A 210 0.12 7.34 3.82
N HIS A 211 -0.94 7.45 3.00
CA HIS A 211 -0.78 7.47 1.53
C HIS A 211 -1.51 8.64 0.85
N ASP A 212 -2.47 9.28 1.52
CA ASP A 212 -3.38 10.24 0.90
C ASP A 212 -2.70 11.59 0.63
N LEU A 213 -2.39 11.85 -0.65
CA LEU A 213 -1.76 13.08 -1.08
C LEU A 213 -2.72 14.29 -1.06
N ALA A 214 -4.04 14.05 -1.17
CA ALA A 214 -5.03 15.12 -1.07
C ALA A 214 -5.10 15.68 0.36
N ASP A 215 -5.03 14.81 1.36
CA ASP A 215 -4.96 15.23 2.77
C ASP A 215 -3.69 16.02 3.07
N LEU A 216 -2.55 15.53 2.56
CA LEU A 216 -1.28 16.25 2.71
C LEU A 216 -1.35 17.63 2.03
N ALA A 217 -1.92 17.72 0.82
CA ALA A 217 -2.07 18.99 0.11
C ALA A 217 -2.90 20.00 0.90
N GLN A 218 -4.05 19.57 1.44
CA GLN A 218 -4.91 20.42 2.27
C GLN A 218 -4.19 20.87 3.57
N LEU A 219 -3.39 20.01 4.20
CA LEU A 219 -2.59 20.37 5.36
C LEU A 219 -1.50 21.37 4.99
N LEU A 220 -0.81 21.20 3.87
CA LEU A 220 0.20 22.13 3.39
C LEU A 220 -0.40 23.52 3.11
N GLU A 221 -1.58 23.59 2.47
CA GLU A 221 -2.30 24.86 2.30
C GLU A 221 -2.62 25.56 3.64
N GLN A 222 -3.11 24.81 4.63
CA GLN A 222 -3.51 25.36 5.92
C GLN A 222 -2.33 25.73 6.83
N THR A 223 -1.15 25.20 6.57
CA THR A 223 0.09 25.47 7.34
C THR A 223 1.02 26.48 6.69
N GLU A 224 0.71 26.94 5.47
CA GLU A 224 1.53 27.91 4.74
C GLU A 224 1.67 29.21 5.56
N GLY A 225 2.92 29.65 5.77
CA GLY A 225 3.23 30.86 6.55
C GLY A 225 2.98 30.76 8.06
N ARG A 226 2.60 29.60 8.60
CA ARG A 226 2.29 29.41 10.03
C ARG A 226 3.53 29.11 10.90
N GLY A 227 4.72 29.00 10.32
CA GLY A 227 5.94 28.66 11.06
C GLY A 227 5.99 27.23 11.56
N ILE A 228 5.26 26.32 10.92
CA ILE A 228 5.19 24.88 11.24
C ILE A 228 5.88 24.11 10.12
N ASN A 229 6.79 23.20 10.48
CA ASN A 229 7.40 22.28 9.53
C ASN A 229 6.55 21.01 9.37
N ILE A 230 6.48 20.48 8.17
CA ILE A 230 5.78 19.23 7.86
C ILE A 230 6.82 18.18 7.49
N TYR A 231 6.73 17.03 8.14
CA TYR A 231 7.55 15.86 7.86
C TYR A 231 6.68 14.70 7.42
N THR A 232 7.10 14.05 6.35
CA THR A 232 6.48 12.79 5.92
C THR A 232 6.97 11.63 6.80
N HIS A 233 6.18 10.56 6.87
CA HIS A 233 6.57 9.31 7.51
C HIS A 233 6.10 8.15 6.63
N SER A 234 6.91 7.08 6.55
CA SER A 234 6.53 5.85 5.87
C SER A 234 6.14 6.10 4.39
N GLU A 235 4.96 5.67 3.96
CA GLU A 235 4.51 5.77 2.57
C GLU A 235 4.24 7.22 2.09
N MET A 236 4.31 8.21 2.97
CA MET A 236 4.18 9.60 2.56
C MET A 236 5.48 10.19 1.98
N LEU A 237 6.65 9.55 2.15
CA LEU A 237 7.94 10.00 1.62
C LEU A 237 7.89 10.41 0.12
N PRO A 238 7.26 9.64 -0.79
CA PRO A 238 7.21 9.98 -2.21
C PRO A 238 6.53 11.31 -2.54
N ALA A 239 5.77 11.89 -1.61
CA ALA A 239 5.16 13.21 -1.78
C ALA A 239 6.18 14.31 -2.11
N HIS A 240 7.41 14.18 -1.60
CA HIS A 240 8.51 15.11 -1.91
C HIS A 240 8.92 15.11 -3.38
N GLY A 241 8.58 14.09 -4.15
CA GLY A 241 8.83 14.04 -5.60
C GLY A 241 7.84 14.87 -6.41
N TYR A 242 6.62 15.09 -5.93
CA TYR A 242 5.56 15.75 -6.67
C TYR A 242 5.72 17.28 -6.70
N PRO A 243 5.84 17.92 -7.88
CA PRO A 243 6.00 19.39 -7.99
C PRO A 243 4.93 20.19 -7.26
N GLY A 244 3.68 19.75 -7.32
CA GLY A 244 2.54 20.40 -6.67
C GLY A 244 2.59 20.39 -5.15
N LEU A 245 3.34 19.47 -4.55
CA LEU A 245 3.51 19.34 -3.10
C LEU A 245 4.85 19.93 -2.63
N LYS A 246 5.95 19.62 -3.31
CA LYS A 246 7.28 20.13 -2.91
C LYS A 246 7.47 21.64 -3.10
N LYS A 247 6.52 22.31 -3.77
CA LYS A 247 6.53 23.78 -3.85
C LYS A 247 6.36 24.46 -2.49
N TYR A 248 5.76 23.76 -1.51
CA TYR A 248 5.56 24.28 -0.17
C TYR A 248 6.86 24.16 0.66
N PRO A 249 7.48 25.29 1.06
CA PRO A 249 8.78 25.27 1.73
C PRO A 249 8.75 24.62 3.11
N GLN A 250 7.57 24.54 3.74
CA GLN A 250 7.39 23.85 5.01
C GLN A 250 7.35 22.32 4.90
N LEU A 251 7.27 21.73 3.71
CA LEU A 251 7.46 20.30 3.49
C LEU A 251 8.96 20.00 3.51
N VAL A 252 9.53 19.75 4.70
CA VAL A 252 10.99 19.88 4.96
C VAL A 252 11.74 18.57 4.77
N GLY A 253 11.18 17.43 5.23
CA GLY A 253 11.90 16.18 5.26
C GLY A 253 11.06 15.00 5.66
N ASN A 254 11.70 13.88 5.97
CA ASN A 254 11.05 12.65 6.39
C ASN A 254 11.41 12.32 7.84
N PHE A 255 10.40 12.04 8.66
CA PHE A 255 10.53 11.63 10.06
C PHE A 255 10.58 10.10 10.14
N GLY A 256 11.64 9.56 10.72
CA GLY A 256 11.75 8.12 10.96
C GLY A 256 11.79 7.27 9.69
N THR A 257 11.25 6.06 9.80
CA THR A 257 11.33 5.03 8.77
C THR A 257 9.95 4.51 8.36
N ALA A 258 9.76 3.19 8.30
CA ALA A 258 8.50 2.59 7.88
C ALA A 258 7.54 2.34 9.05
N TRP A 259 6.29 2.01 8.71
CA TRP A 259 5.18 1.80 9.63
C TRP A 259 5.48 0.88 10.82
N GLN A 260 6.32 -0.14 10.63
CA GLN A 260 6.67 -1.10 11.70
C GLN A 260 7.51 -0.49 12.83
N SER A 261 8.12 0.66 12.62
CA SER A 261 8.96 1.35 13.61
C SER A 261 8.22 2.45 14.38
N GLN A 262 6.98 2.80 13.99
CA GLN A 262 6.23 3.95 14.50
C GLN A 262 6.11 3.99 16.03
N GLN A 263 5.91 2.85 16.70
CA GLN A 263 5.76 2.82 18.16
C GLN A 263 7.03 3.27 18.90
N ARG A 264 8.20 3.05 18.31
CA ARG A 264 9.48 3.49 18.85
C ARG A 264 9.80 4.93 18.41
N GLU A 265 9.56 5.23 17.15
CA GLU A 265 9.92 6.51 16.54
C GLU A 265 9.05 7.67 17.06
N PHE A 266 7.78 7.40 17.39
CA PHE A 266 6.87 8.39 17.94
C PHE A 266 6.91 8.50 19.46
N GLU A 267 7.74 7.72 20.15
CA GLU A 267 7.81 7.77 21.60
C GLU A 267 8.26 9.16 22.09
N ASN A 268 7.41 9.81 22.92
CA ASN A 268 7.63 11.15 23.44
C ASN A 268 7.83 12.26 22.39
N ILE A 269 7.40 12.05 21.15
CA ILE A 269 7.53 13.05 20.08
C ILE A 269 6.85 14.37 20.50
N PRO A 270 7.51 15.55 20.39
CA PRO A 270 6.92 16.84 20.72
C PRO A 270 6.10 17.45 19.56
N ALA A 271 5.32 16.63 18.87
CA ALA A 271 4.56 17.02 17.69
C ALA A 271 3.31 16.14 17.52
N PRO A 272 2.24 16.65 16.92
CA PRO A 272 1.11 15.82 16.52
C PRO A 272 1.43 15.02 15.28
N ILE A 273 0.71 13.89 15.13
CA ILE A 273 0.87 12.92 14.08
C ILE A 273 -0.47 12.72 13.38
N LEU A 274 -0.50 12.89 12.07
CA LEU A 274 -1.68 12.66 11.23
C LEU A 274 -1.52 11.34 10.48
N PHE A 275 -2.45 10.41 10.71
CA PHE A 275 -2.60 9.21 9.88
C PHE A 275 -3.71 9.44 8.86
N THR A 276 -3.33 9.50 7.60
CA THR A 276 -4.27 9.66 6.48
C THR A 276 -4.86 8.34 6.04
N THR A 277 -4.10 7.24 6.18
CA THR A 277 -4.51 5.87 5.86
C THR A 277 -3.71 4.86 6.70
N ASN A 278 -3.67 3.60 6.28
CA ASN A 278 -2.84 2.56 6.88
C ASN A 278 -1.33 2.88 6.72
N CYS A 279 -0.39 2.28 7.45
CA CYS A 279 -0.66 1.26 8.48
C CYS A 279 -0.66 1.90 9.87
N LEU A 280 -1.78 1.88 10.54
CA LEU A 280 -1.88 2.34 11.92
C LEU A 280 -1.61 1.17 12.88
N MET A 281 -0.70 1.34 13.84
CA MET A 281 -0.46 0.38 14.93
C MET A 281 -1.08 0.89 16.24
N PRO A 282 -1.35 0.01 17.22
CA PRO A 282 -1.76 0.44 18.55
C PRO A 282 -0.79 1.49 19.12
N GLN A 283 -1.32 2.63 19.58
CA GLN A 283 -0.51 3.76 20.03
C GLN A 283 -0.05 3.55 21.46
N ARG A 284 1.20 3.96 21.76
CA ARG A 284 1.69 4.01 23.14
C ARG A 284 1.15 5.23 23.88
N PRO A 285 0.97 5.16 25.21
CA PRO A 285 0.51 6.28 26.02
C PRO A 285 1.35 7.55 25.84
N SER A 286 2.65 7.42 25.55
CA SER A 286 3.60 8.53 25.41
C SER A 286 3.33 9.47 24.22
N TYR A 287 2.47 9.08 23.25
CA TYR A 287 2.14 9.92 22.10
C TYR A 287 0.67 9.80 21.64
N ARG A 288 -0.14 8.95 22.29
CA ARG A 288 -1.54 8.67 21.87
C ARG A 288 -2.40 9.93 21.78
N ASP A 289 -2.22 10.88 22.70
CA ASP A 289 -2.93 12.15 22.77
C ASP A 289 -2.60 13.13 21.63
N ARG A 290 -1.60 12.80 20.80
CA ARG A 290 -1.12 13.58 19.67
C ARG A 290 -1.45 12.96 18.33
N VAL A 291 -2.14 11.82 18.32
CA VAL A 291 -2.50 11.10 17.09
C VAL A 291 -3.87 11.53 16.60
N TYR A 292 -3.92 11.89 15.33
CA TYR A 292 -5.12 12.21 14.57
C TYR A 292 -5.27 11.25 13.41
N THR A 293 -6.51 10.99 13.04
CA THR A 293 -6.87 10.15 11.89
C THR A 293 -7.82 10.89 10.96
N THR A 294 -7.87 10.48 9.71
CA THR A 294 -8.83 10.99 8.71
C THR A 294 -9.40 9.85 7.88
N SER A 295 -10.39 10.15 7.05
CA SER A 295 -10.91 9.23 6.04
C SER A 295 -11.42 7.92 6.65
N VAL A 296 -10.98 6.78 6.14
CA VAL A 296 -11.41 5.44 6.61
C VAL A 296 -10.53 4.89 7.75
N VAL A 297 -9.43 5.59 8.10
CA VAL A 297 -8.55 5.13 9.17
C VAL A 297 -9.09 5.59 10.53
N GLY A 298 -9.11 4.67 11.50
CA GLY A 298 -9.64 4.96 12.81
C GLY A 298 -9.10 4.06 13.91
N TYR A 299 -9.11 4.56 15.14
CA TYR A 299 -8.81 3.78 16.31
C TYR A 299 -9.60 4.35 17.48
N GLU A 300 -10.19 3.49 18.31
CA GLU A 300 -11.02 3.92 19.44
C GLU A 300 -10.32 4.96 20.30
N GLY A 301 -11.00 6.08 20.55
CA GLY A 301 -10.52 7.18 21.40
C GLY A 301 -9.46 8.09 20.77
N LEU A 302 -9.10 7.93 19.51
CA LEU A 302 -8.31 8.91 18.76
C LEU A 302 -9.19 10.06 18.24
N ARG A 303 -8.56 11.20 18.01
CA ARG A 303 -9.21 12.34 17.35
C ARG A 303 -9.31 12.06 15.86
N HIS A 304 -10.52 12.12 15.34
CA HIS A 304 -10.78 11.94 13.90
C HIS A 304 -11.14 13.28 13.27
N ILE A 305 -10.60 13.56 12.09
CA ILE A 305 -10.88 14.76 11.32
C ILE A 305 -11.74 14.36 10.12
N GLU A 306 -13.03 14.71 10.20
CA GLU A 306 -14.00 14.47 9.15
C GLU A 306 -13.86 15.46 8.00
N ALA A 307 -14.23 15.02 6.80
CA ALA A 307 -14.40 15.91 5.66
C ALA A 307 -15.79 16.55 5.67
N ASP A 308 -15.88 17.81 5.28
CA ASP A 308 -17.17 18.45 5.00
C ASP A 308 -17.81 17.92 3.69
N ALA A 309 -18.99 18.44 3.36
CA ALA A 309 -19.72 18.03 2.16
C ALA A 309 -18.96 18.31 0.83
N CYS A 310 -17.94 19.16 0.86
CA CYS A 310 -17.07 19.47 -0.28
C CYS A 310 -15.76 18.68 -0.28
N GLY A 311 -15.58 17.76 0.67
CA GLY A 311 -14.34 16.99 0.84
C GLY A 311 -13.21 17.75 1.53
N ARG A 312 -13.46 18.93 2.08
CA ARG A 312 -12.45 19.70 2.83
C ARG A 312 -12.41 19.26 4.29
N LYS A 313 -11.18 19.20 4.80
CA LYS A 313 -10.88 18.85 6.20
C LYS A 313 -10.33 20.06 6.93
N ASP A 314 -10.78 20.27 8.17
CA ASP A 314 -10.26 21.32 9.05
C ASP A 314 -9.13 20.76 9.92
N PHE A 315 -7.90 21.10 9.58
CA PHE A 315 -6.71 20.70 10.33
C PHE A 315 -6.34 21.67 11.46
N SER A 316 -7.17 22.67 11.77
CA SER A 316 -6.91 23.63 12.84
C SER A 316 -6.57 22.99 14.19
N PRO A 317 -7.27 21.93 14.66
CA PRO A 317 -6.92 21.30 15.95
C PRO A 317 -5.52 20.68 15.97
N LEU A 318 -5.09 20.13 14.83
CA LEU A 318 -3.75 19.56 14.66
C LEU A 318 -2.68 20.66 14.63
N ILE A 319 -2.95 21.75 13.92
CA ILE A 319 -2.08 22.93 13.79
C ILE A 319 -1.90 23.62 15.15
N GLU A 320 -2.97 23.85 15.89
CA GLU A 320 -2.95 24.46 17.21
C GLU A 320 -2.16 23.59 18.21
N GLN A 321 -2.32 22.27 18.16
CA GLN A 321 -1.54 21.38 19.02
C GLN A 321 -0.04 21.43 18.67
N ALA A 322 0.33 21.49 17.37
CA ALA A 322 1.72 21.63 16.96
C ALA A 322 2.37 22.92 17.51
N LEU A 323 1.66 24.04 17.41
CA LEU A 323 2.11 25.32 17.95
C LEU A 323 2.24 25.29 19.50
N ALA A 324 1.27 24.67 20.18
CA ALA A 324 1.29 24.54 21.63
C ALA A 324 2.42 23.65 22.14
N LEU A 325 2.75 22.58 21.43
CA LEU A 325 3.84 21.67 21.76
C LEU A 325 5.23 22.30 21.50
N GLY A 326 5.33 23.19 20.52
CA GLY A 326 6.55 23.95 20.21
C GLY A 326 7.65 23.16 19.50
N GLY A 327 7.53 21.85 19.37
CA GLY A 327 8.53 20.99 18.71
C GLY A 327 9.82 20.81 19.52
N TYR A 328 10.92 20.46 18.82
CA TYR A 328 12.23 20.36 19.46
C TYR A 328 12.86 21.73 19.69
N GLU A 329 13.57 21.91 20.81
CA GLU A 329 14.29 23.14 21.14
C GLU A 329 15.53 23.36 20.27
N HIS A 330 16.14 22.27 19.77
CA HIS A 330 17.30 22.24 18.89
C HIS A 330 17.03 21.31 17.72
N ASP A 331 17.81 21.44 16.65
CA ASP A 331 17.76 20.49 15.54
C ASP A 331 18.01 19.07 16.07
N HIS A 332 17.16 18.13 15.69
CA HIS A 332 17.19 16.75 16.14
C HIS A 332 17.66 15.84 15.01
N SER A 333 18.80 15.18 15.21
CA SER A 333 19.37 14.31 14.20
C SER A 333 18.67 12.96 14.20
N MET A 334 18.18 12.55 13.02
CA MET A 334 17.63 11.23 12.77
C MET A 334 18.32 10.60 11.56
N SER A 335 18.39 9.28 11.56
CA SER A 335 18.96 8.52 10.44
C SER A 335 18.03 7.38 10.03
N GLY A 336 18.20 6.89 8.81
CA GLY A 336 17.66 5.61 8.40
C GLY A 336 18.27 4.43 9.17
N ILE A 337 17.79 3.23 8.94
CA ILE A 337 18.22 2.05 9.72
C ILE A 337 19.67 1.64 9.47
N ASN A 338 20.28 2.09 8.38
CA ASN A 338 21.70 1.86 8.05
C ASN A 338 22.59 3.06 8.38
N GLY A 339 22.05 4.12 8.98
CA GLY A 339 22.78 5.31 9.44
C GLY A 339 22.82 6.46 8.43
N GLY A 340 22.15 6.36 7.28
CA GLY A 340 22.05 7.45 6.31
C GLY A 340 21.12 8.58 6.77
N HIS A 341 21.48 9.83 6.47
CA HIS A 341 20.73 11.04 6.81
C HIS A 341 19.99 11.66 5.63
N MET A 342 20.10 11.05 4.45
CA MET A 342 19.50 11.53 3.22
C MET A 342 18.81 10.38 2.51
N LEU A 343 17.56 10.56 2.18
CA LEU A 343 16.79 9.67 1.35
C LEU A 343 16.63 10.27 -0.05
N MET A 344 16.32 9.44 -1.03
CA MET A 344 16.05 9.90 -2.39
C MET A 344 14.77 9.24 -2.89
N THR A 345 13.87 10.03 -3.49
CA THR A 345 12.60 9.56 -4.04
C THR A 345 12.28 10.27 -5.36
N GLY A 346 11.16 9.91 -6.01
CA GLY A 346 10.67 10.62 -7.19
C GLY A 346 11.07 10.00 -8.53
N PHE A 347 11.56 8.76 -8.54
CA PHE A 347 11.87 7.99 -9.75
C PHE A 347 10.66 7.22 -10.27
N ALA A 348 9.47 7.85 -10.32
CA ALA A 348 8.30 7.28 -10.97
C ALA A 348 8.54 7.08 -12.48
N HIS A 349 7.62 6.38 -13.17
CA HIS A 349 7.80 6.03 -14.59
C HIS A 349 8.15 7.25 -15.47
N GLY A 350 7.54 8.42 -15.23
CA GLY A 350 7.86 9.63 -16.01
C GLY A 350 9.32 10.04 -15.89
N ALA A 351 9.90 9.99 -14.70
CA ALA A 351 11.32 10.30 -14.48
C ALA A 351 12.23 9.21 -15.06
N VAL A 352 11.94 7.93 -14.84
CA VAL A 352 12.77 6.83 -15.34
C VAL A 352 12.72 6.76 -16.87
N LEU A 353 11.55 6.90 -17.48
CA LEU A 353 11.40 6.84 -18.93
C LEU A 353 11.97 8.07 -19.65
N SER A 354 12.12 9.21 -18.98
CA SER A 354 12.86 10.34 -19.55
C SER A 354 14.35 10.04 -19.75
N HIS A 355 14.90 9.02 -19.07
CA HIS A 355 16.24 8.48 -19.23
C HIS A 355 16.27 7.10 -19.93
N ALA A 356 15.17 6.72 -20.61
CA ALA A 356 15.05 5.38 -21.20
C ALA A 356 16.18 5.07 -22.18
N GLU A 357 16.55 5.98 -23.08
CA GLU A 357 17.64 5.78 -24.05
C GLU A 357 18.98 5.51 -23.35
N GLU A 358 19.26 6.23 -22.26
CA GLU A 358 20.46 6.04 -21.46
C GLU A 358 20.47 4.68 -20.77
N ILE A 359 19.37 4.30 -20.11
CA ILE A 359 19.21 2.99 -19.45
C ILE A 359 19.35 1.86 -20.46
N ILE A 360 18.69 1.96 -21.61
CA ILE A 360 18.80 0.98 -22.70
C ILE A 360 20.24 0.87 -23.21
N SER A 361 20.95 1.98 -23.37
CA SER A 361 22.37 2.01 -23.76
C SER A 361 23.25 1.32 -22.71
N LEU A 362 23.01 1.57 -21.43
CA LEU A 362 23.75 0.94 -20.32
C LEU A 362 23.54 -0.58 -20.33
N ILE A 363 22.31 -1.05 -20.57
CA ILE A 363 22.01 -2.48 -20.69
C ILE A 363 22.68 -3.08 -21.93
N LYS A 364 22.51 -2.48 -23.12
CA LYS A 364 23.09 -2.97 -24.38
C LYS A 364 24.62 -3.02 -24.36
N SER A 365 25.25 -2.09 -23.65
CA SER A 365 26.72 -2.07 -23.49
C SER A 365 27.23 -3.02 -22.40
N GLY A 366 26.36 -3.69 -21.68
CA GLY A 366 26.72 -4.58 -20.56
C GLY A 366 27.18 -3.85 -19.29
N LYS A 367 27.05 -2.53 -19.23
CA LYS A 367 27.33 -1.77 -18.02
C LYS A 367 26.29 -2.02 -16.93
N VAL A 368 25.01 -2.21 -17.31
CA VAL A 368 23.96 -2.73 -16.45
C VAL A 368 23.64 -4.15 -16.92
N ARG A 369 24.01 -5.14 -16.13
CA ARG A 369 23.80 -6.55 -16.45
C ARG A 369 22.50 -7.08 -15.88
N HIS A 370 22.01 -6.50 -14.79
CA HIS A 370 20.75 -6.93 -14.16
C HIS A 370 20.04 -5.76 -13.46
N ILE A 371 18.73 -5.87 -13.38
CA ILE A 371 17.85 -4.96 -12.65
C ILE A 371 17.11 -5.78 -11.60
N PHE A 372 17.14 -5.33 -10.36
CA PHE A 372 16.34 -5.91 -9.29
C PHE A 372 15.19 -4.97 -8.93
N LEU A 373 13.95 -5.44 -8.95
CA LEU A 373 12.85 -4.74 -8.31
C LEU A 373 12.69 -5.30 -6.89
N VAL A 374 13.26 -4.60 -5.91
CA VAL A 374 13.21 -4.98 -4.50
C VAL A 374 12.24 -4.06 -3.78
N GLY A 375 11.07 -4.57 -3.41
CA GLY A 375 10.04 -3.70 -2.84
C GLY A 375 8.89 -4.45 -2.16
N GLY A 376 7.88 -3.69 -1.78
CA GLY A 376 6.71 -4.19 -1.08
C GLY A 376 6.63 -3.73 0.37
N CYS A 377 5.79 -4.36 1.19
CA CYS A 377 5.44 -3.82 2.50
C CYS A 377 6.41 -4.20 3.62
N ASP A 378 6.97 -5.41 3.58
CA ASP A 378 7.68 -6.11 4.65
C ASP A 378 6.93 -6.07 6.02
N GLY A 379 7.23 -6.96 6.91
CA GLY A 379 6.52 -7.06 8.18
C GLY A 379 7.31 -6.53 9.38
N ALA A 380 6.66 -6.50 10.57
CA ALA A 380 7.23 -5.93 11.79
C ALA A 380 7.99 -6.94 12.67
N HIS A 381 8.12 -8.21 12.27
CA HIS A 381 8.83 -9.19 13.11
C HIS A 381 10.29 -8.78 13.32
N PRO A 382 10.82 -8.89 14.56
CA PRO A 382 12.23 -8.64 14.84
C PRO A 382 13.16 -9.53 14.02
N GLY A 383 14.38 -9.03 13.72
CA GLY A 383 15.41 -9.79 13.02
C GLY A 383 15.24 -9.90 11.50
N ARG A 384 14.26 -9.23 10.93
CA ARG A 384 14.09 -9.15 9.47
C ARG A 384 15.12 -8.26 8.84
N ASN A 385 16.04 -8.85 8.12
CA ASN A 385 17.13 -8.17 7.43
C ASN A 385 17.39 -8.73 6.02
N TYR A 386 16.51 -9.64 5.54
CA TYR A 386 16.68 -10.27 4.24
C TYR A 386 16.88 -9.23 3.14
N TYR A 387 15.97 -8.25 3.01
CA TYR A 387 16.03 -7.26 1.92
C TYR A 387 17.23 -6.32 2.05
N THR A 388 17.63 -5.96 3.28
CA THR A 388 18.88 -5.23 3.52
C THR A 388 20.10 -6.05 3.08
N GLY A 389 20.16 -7.32 3.47
CA GLY A 389 21.22 -8.26 3.11
C GLY A 389 21.29 -8.46 1.60
N PHE A 390 20.14 -8.66 0.95
CA PHE A 390 20.03 -8.84 -0.48
C PHE A 390 20.57 -7.62 -1.25
N VAL A 391 20.09 -6.41 -0.92
CA VAL A 391 20.49 -5.17 -1.61
C VAL A 391 21.96 -4.85 -1.40
N LYS A 392 22.51 -5.08 -0.20
CA LYS A 392 23.96 -4.88 0.06
C LYS A 392 24.86 -5.79 -0.78
N GLN A 393 24.35 -6.91 -1.28
CA GLN A 393 25.11 -7.86 -2.09
C GLN A 393 24.93 -7.66 -3.60
N THR A 394 24.05 -6.73 -4.01
CA THR A 394 23.85 -6.45 -5.43
C THR A 394 25.16 -6.01 -6.09
N PRO A 395 25.58 -6.63 -7.21
CA PRO A 395 26.80 -6.25 -7.92
C PRO A 395 26.79 -4.80 -8.38
N MET A 396 27.98 -4.22 -8.56
CA MET A 396 28.15 -2.82 -8.98
C MET A 396 27.56 -2.51 -10.36
N ASP A 397 27.37 -3.51 -11.19
CA ASP A 397 26.79 -3.46 -12.53
C ASP A 397 25.29 -3.80 -12.55
N THR A 398 24.59 -3.46 -11.46
CA THR A 398 23.14 -3.67 -11.33
C THR A 398 22.42 -2.42 -10.84
N LEU A 399 21.15 -2.28 -11.24
CA LEU A 399 20.22 -1.28 -10.71
C LEU A 399 19.23 -1.93 -9.73
N VAL A 400 18.81 -1.17 -8.73
CA VAL A 400 17.77 -1.56 -7.77
C VAL A 400 16.61 -0.58 -7.89
N LEU A 401 15.51 -1.02 -8.47
CA LEU A 401 14.23 -0.32 -8.42
C LEU A 401 13.55 -0.68 -7.10
N THR A 402 12.96 0.29 -6.43
CA THR A 402 12.24 0.04 -5.18
C THR A 402 10.96 0.86 -5.08
N LEU A 403 10.03 0.41 -4.26
CA LEU A 403 8.79 1.09 -3.91
C LEU A 403 8.22 0.53 -2.60
N ALA A 404 7.26 1.24 -2.03
CA ALA A 404 6.55 0.86 -0.81
C ALA A 404 7.43 0.85 0.46
N CYS A 405 6.88 0.45 1.61
CA CYS A 405 7.56 0.51 2.91
C CYS A 405 8.83 -0.33 3.01
N GLY A 406 8.94 -1.40 2.24
CA GLY A 406 10.11 -2.29 2.22
C GLY A 406 11.41 -1.56 1.86
N LYS A 407 11.33 -0.48 1.10
CA LYS A 407 12.48 0.38 0.75
C LYS A 407 13.27 0.87 1.97
N TYR A 408 12.61 1.13 3.10
CA TYR A 408 13.26 1.62 4.32
C TYR A 408 14.26 0.64 4.93
N ARG A 409 14.32 -0.59 4.44
CA ARG A 409 15.36 -1.55 4.81
C ARG A 409 16.72 -1.19 4.24
N PHE A 410 16.78 -0.33 3.19
CA PHE A 410 18.01 -0.06 2.45
C PHE A 410 18.05 1.30 1.72
N ASN A 411 16.99 2.11 1.70
CA ASN A 411 16.93 3.36 0.94
C ASN A 411 17.83 4.48 1.49
N ASP A 412 18.39 4.28 2.67
CA ASP A 412 19.40 5.14 3.28
C ASP A 412 20.85 4.67 3.02
N LEU A 413 21.03 3.62 2.21
CA LEU A 413 22.34 3.16 1.74
C LEU A 413 22.81 4.01 0.55
N ASP A 414 24.10 4.31 0.53
CA ASP A 414 24.78 4.80 -0.69
C ASP A 414 25.42 3.60 -1.42
N LEU A 415 24.80 3.17 -2.50
CA LEU A 415 25.34 2.12 -3.38
C LEU A 415 26.15 2.69 -4.56
N GLY A 416 26.35 4.01 -4.61
CA GLY A 416 27.00 4.70 -5.72
C GLY A 416 26.08 4.89 -6.93
N GLU A 417 26.70 5.19 -8.06
CA GLU A 417 26.03 5.54 -9.31
C GLU A 417 26.49 4.64 -10.46
N ILE A 418 25.63 4.52 -11.48
CA ILE A 418 25.93 3.85 -12.74
C ILE A 418 25.39 4.69 -13.91
N GLY A 419 26.27 5.13 -14.82
CA GLY A 419 25.88 6.01 -15.93
C GLY A 419 25.31 7.37 -15.47
N GLY A 420 25.68 7.88 -14.30
CA GLY A 420 25.14 9.13 -13.74
C GLY A 420 23.78 8.96 -13.01
N LEU A 421 23.23 7.75 -12.96
CA LEU A 421 22.02 7.42 -12.21
C LEU A 421 22.41 6.79 -10.87
N PRO A 422 21.74 7.15 -9.75
CA PRO A 422 21.92 6.41 -8.50
C PRO A 422 21.47 4.97 -8.69
N ARG A 423 22.18 4.03 -8.03
CA ARG A 423 21.85 2.61 -8.19
C ARG A 423 20.56 2.19 -7.48
N ILE A 424 20.06 2.99 -6.54
CA ILE A 424 18.73 2.79 -5.94
C ILE A 424 17.78 3.86 -6.50
N LEU A 425 16.70 3.43 -7.14
CA LEU A 425 15.66 4.29 -7.73
C LEU A 425 14.34 4.05 -6.99
N ASP A 426 13.95 4.96 -6.09
CA ASP A 426 12.66 4.90 -5.39
C ASP A 426 11.53 5.39 -6.29
N MET A 427 10.69 4.47 -6.72
CA MET A 427 9.60 4.69 -7.68
C MET A 427 8.31 5.21 -7.02
N GLY A 428 8.23 5.21 -5.68
CA GLY A 428 7.06 5.76 -5.00
C GLY A 428 6.48 4.89 -3.88
N GLN A 429 5.21 5.12 -3.58
CA GLN A 429 4.39 4.36 -2.64
C GLN A 429 4.06 2.96 -3.21
N CYS A 430 3.48 2.07 -2.39
CA CYS A 430 2.81 0.89 -2.93
C CYS A 430 1.64 1.26 -3.87
N ASN A 431 1.04 2.43 -3.68
CA ASN A 431 0.05 3.02 -4.58
C ASN A 431 0.63 3.37 -5.97
N ASP A 432 1.95 3.54 -6.08
CA ASP A 432 2.66 3.87 -7.33
C ASP A 432 3.23 2.63 -8.05
N ALA A 433 2.79 1.42 -7.68
CA ALA A 433 3.27 0.18 -8.30
C ALA A 433 3.01 0.13 -9.83
N TYR A 434 2.04 0.87 -10.33
CA TYR A 434 1.85 1.11 -11.78
C TYR A 434 3.14 1.61 -12.44
N SER A 435 3.89 2.50 -11.79
CA SER A 435 5.15 3.03 -12.31
C SER A 435 6.17 1.93 -12.60
N ALA A 436 6.32 0.96 -11.70
CA ALA A 436 7.27 -0.14 -11.90
C ALA A 436 6.87 -1.05 -13.08
N ILE A 437 5.57 -1.37 -13.15
CA ILE A 437 5.02 -2.17 -14.27
C ILE A 437 5.19 -1.43 -15.60
N LYS A 438 4.88 -0.13 -15.63
CA LYS A 438 5.00 0.70 -16.84
C LYS A 438 6.44 0.77 -17.35
N VAL A 439 7.41 0.89 -16.46
CA VAL A 439 8.84 0.87 -16.81
C VAL A 439 9.24 -0.49 -17.38
N ALA A 440 8.84 -1.59 -16.74
CA ALA A 440 9.15 -2.94 -17.23
C ALA A 440 8.54 -3.20 -18.63
N LEU A 441 7.28 -2.82 -18.85
CA LEU A 441 6.62 -2.94 -20.14
C LEU A 441 7.30 -2.09 -21.22
N ALA A 442 7.67 -0.84 -20.90
CA ALA A 442 8.35 0.05 -21.84
C ALA A 442 9.76 -0.46 -22.22
N LEU A 443 10.49 -1.03 -21.26
CA LEU A 443 11.78 -1.68 -21.55
C LEU A 443 11.60 -2.92 -22.43
N ALA A 444 10.61 -3.76 -22.14
CA ALA A 444 10.30 -4.94 -22.97
C ALA A 444 9.98 -4.55 -24.43
N ASP A 445 9.16 -3.54 -24.62
CA ASP A 445 8.85 -2.99 -25.95
C ASP A 445 10.09 -2.46 -26.66
N ALA A 446 10.94 -1.69 -25.98
CA ALA A 446 12.18 -1.15 -26.53
C ALA A 446 13.23 -2.23 -26.92
N PHE A 447 13.19 -3.38 -26.27
CA PHE A 447 14.03 -4.55 -26.61
C PHE A 447 13.35 -5.52 -27.58
N GLY A 448 12.07 -5.34 -27.88
CA GLY A 448 11.29 -6.24 -28.73
C GLY A 448 11.10 -7.64 -28.13
N CYS A 449 10.95 -7.72 -26.81
CA CYS A 449 10.83 -8.95 -26.04
C CYS A 449 9.69 -8.88 -25.02
N THR A 450 9.46 -9.95 -24.26
CA THR A 450 8.53 -9.92 -23.12
C THR A 450 9.22 -9.42 -21.85
N VAL A 451 8.44 -9.04 -20.82
CA VAL A 451 8.98 -8.66 -19.50
C VAL A 451 9.84 -9.79 -18.90
N ASN A 452 9.47 -11.04 -19.18
CA ASN A 452 10.19 -12.22 -18.68
C ASN A 452 11.55 -12.46 -19.35
N ASP A 453 11.80 -11.83 -20.49
CA ASP A 453 13.07 -11.92 -21.21
C ASP A 453 14.05 -10.80 -20.82
N LEU A 454 13.59 -9.82 -20.05
CA LEU A 454 14.45 -8.74 -19.54
C LEU A 454 15.40 -9.26 -18.46
N PRO A 455 16.59 -8.66 -18.31
CA PRO A 455 17.47 -8.92 -17.17
C PRO A 455 16.89 -8.27 -15.90
N LEU A 456 15.68 -8.67 -15.54
CA LEU A 456 14.88 -8.13 -14.44
C LEU A 456 14.38 -9.25 -13.55
N THR A 457 14.61 -9.15 -12.24
CA THR A 457 14.03 -10.06 -11.26
C THR A 457 13.28 -9.27 -10.19
N LEU A 458 12.09 -9.75 -9.83
CA LEU A 458 11.25 -9.18 -8.79
C LEU A 458 11.51 -9.91 -7.47
N VAL A 459 11.98 -9.18 -6.45
CA VAL A 459 12.23 -9.68 -5.09
C VAL A 459 11.30 -8.93 -4.14
N LEU A 460 10.11 -9.49 -3.93
CA LEU A 460 8.99 -8.79 -3.34
C LEU A 460 8.74 -9.21 -1.89
N SER A 461 8.37 -8.22 -1.08
CA SER A 461 7.80 -8.44 0.24
C SER A 461 6.32 -8.12 0.27
N TRP A 462 5.57 -8.83 1.10
CA TRP A 462 4.16 -8.53 1.29
C TRP A 462 3.82 -8.43 2.78
N TYR A 463 2.76 -7.69 3.08
CA TYR A 463 2.22 -7.58 4.43
C TYR A 463 0.70 -7.55 4.41
N GLU A 464 0.10 -6.74 3.53
CA GLU A 464 -1.33 -6.50 3.52
C GLU A 464 -1.90 -6.56 2.08
N GLN A 465 -3.18 -6.27 1.93
CA GLN A 465 -3.99 -6.59 0.76
C GLN A 465 -3.60 -5.81 -0.51
N LYS A 466 -2.96 -4.64 -0.40
CA LYS A 466 -2.45 -3.96 -1.60
C LYS A 466 -1.32 -4.74 -2.25
N ALA A 467 -0.48 -5.42 -1.46
CA ALA A 467 0.50 -6.34 -2.03
C ALA A 467 -0.15 -7.55 -2.73
N VAL A 468 -1.30 -8.01 -2.23
CA VAL A 468 -2.07 -9.09 -2.89
C VAL A 468 -2.57 -8.62 -4.25
N CYS A 469 -3.24 -7.47 -4.34
CA CYS A 469 -3.76 -7.01 -5.63
C CYS A 469 -2.65 -6.71 -6.65
N ILE A 470 -1.48 -6.20 -6.21
CA ILE A 470 -0.30 -6.03 -7.07
C ILE A 470 0.18 -7.37 -7.60
N LEU A 471 0.33 -8.38 -6.73
CA LEU A 471 0.74 -9.73 -7.16
C LEU A 471 -0.24 -10.28 -8.21
N LEU A 472 -1.54 -10.20 -7.97
CA LEU A 472 -2.55 -10.69 -8.93
C LEU A 472 -2.47 -9.94 -10.27
N THR A 473 -2.15 -8.65 -10.25
CA THR A 473 -1.88 -7.88 -11.48
C THR A 473 -0.66 -8.40 -12.23
N LEU A 474 0.45 -8.67 -11.53
CA LEU A 474 1.66 -9.23 -12.16
C LEU A 474 1.37 -10.60 -12.80
N LEU A 475 0.63 -11.47 -12.09
CA LEU A 475 0.24 -12.77 -12.61
C LEU A 475 -0.69 -12.65 -13.85
N ALA A 476 -1.65 -11.72 -13.81
CA ALA A 476 -2.54 -11.47 -14.95
C ALA A 476 -1.81 -10.90 -16.19
N LEU A 477 -0.70 -10.20 -15.99
CA LEU A 477 0.20 -9.73 -17.04
C LEU A 477 1.21 -10.81 -17.49
N GLY A 478 1.15 -12.01 -16.92
CA GLY A 478 2.04 -13.12 -17.26
C GLY A 478 3.47 -12.98 -16.75
N VAL A 479 3.70 -12.13 -15.75
CA VAL A 479 5.03 -11.97 -15.15
C VAL A 479 5.40 -13.21 -14.34
N LYS A 480 6.63 -13.69 -14.52
CA LYS A 480 7.18 -14.90 -13.91
C LYS A 480 8.46 -14.58 -13.13
N ASN A 481 9.05 -15.62 -12.51
CA ASN A 481 10.30 -15.53 -11.76
C ASN A 481 10.23 -14.48 -10.65
N ILE A 482 9.21 -14.60 -9.77
CA ILE A 482 8.96 -13.68 -8.66
C ILE A 482 9.43 -14.33 -7.36
N TYR A 483 10.39 -13.72 -6.66
CA TYR A 483 10.79 -14.09 -5.32
C TYR A 483 9.88 -13.37 -4.32
N LEU A 484 9.09 -14.12 -3.55
CA LEU A 484 8.09 -13.59 -2.63
C LEU A 484 8.38 -13.98 -1.18
N GLY A 485 8.47 -13.00 -0.32
CA GLY A 485 8.73 -13.20 1.10
C GLY A 485 8.01 -12.22 2.02
N PRO A 486 8.34 -12.32 3.29
CA PRO A 486 9.22 -13.31 3.95
C PRO A 486 8.54 -14.65 4.22
N THR A 487 7.23 -14.75 4.01
CA THR A 487 6.43 -15.99 4.05
C THR A 487 5.39 -15.93 2.93
N LEU A 488 4.88 -17.07 2.50
CA LEU A 488 3.72 -17.10 1.63
C LEU A 488 2.44 -16.75 2.41
N PRO A 489 1.40 -16.22 1.75
CA PRO A 489 0.13 -15.87 2.38
C PRO A 489 -0.58 -17.08 3.02
N ALA A 490 -0.98 -16.94 4.29
CA ALA A 490 -1.65 -17.99 5.05
C ALA A 490 -3.03 -18.39 4.50
N PHE A 491 -3.65 -17.54 3.68
CA PHE A 491 -4.92 -17.83 3.03
C PHE A 491 -4.78 -18.67 1.75
N LEU A 492 -3.55 -18.88 1.26
CA LEU A 492 -3.32 -19.77 0.12
C LEU A 492 -3.24 -21.22 0.60
N SER A 493 -4.03 -22.09 0.00
CA SER A 493 -3.94 -23.53 0.22
C SER A 493 -2.68 -24.12 -0.44
N GLU A 494 -2.26 -25.30 0.00
CA GLU A 494 -1.11 -25.99 -0.58
C GLU A 494 -1.25 -26.22 -2.09
N ASN A 495 -2.45 -26.56 -2.56
CA ASN A 495 -2.73 -26.77 -3.99
C ASN A 495 -2.64 -25.46 -4.77
N VAL A 496 -3.15 -24.35 -4.22
CA VAL A 496 -3.06 -23.03 -4.86
C VAL A 496 -1.60 -22.55 -4.90
N VAL A 497 -0.84 -22.74 -3.82
CA VAL A 497 0.60 -22.44 -3.81
C VAL A 497 1.34 -23.25 -4.87
N LYS A 498 1.09 -24.56 -4.94
CA LYS A 498 1.71 -25.43 -5.94
C LYS A 498 1.42 -24.95 -7.36
N MET A 499 0.18 -24.60 -7.65
CA MET A 499 -0.23 -24.04 -8.94
C MET A 499 0.50 -22.74 -9.26
N LEU A 500 0.64 -21.82 -8.29
CA LEU A 500 1.36 -20.56 -8.48
C LEU A 500 2.85 -20.79 -8.77
N VAL A 501 3.50 -21.72 -8.06
CA VAL A 501 4.89 -22.09 -8.31
C VAL A 501 5.05 -22.68 -9.70
N GLU A 502 4.20 -23.65 -10.09
CA GLU A 502 4.33 -24.36 -11.37
C GLU A 502 3.99 -23.49 -12.59
N THR A 503 3.00 -22.58 -12.45
CA THR A 503 2.50 -21.77 -13.58
C THR A 503 3.28 -20.48 -13.77
N TYR A 504 3.64 -19.81 -12.66
CA TYR A 504 4.20 -18.46 -12.66
C TYR A 504 5.65 -18.40 -12.17
N ASP A 505 6.26 -19.55 -11.88
CA ASP A 505 7.65 -19.60 -11.37
C ASP A 505 7.83 -18.71 -10.14
N LEU A 506 6.91 -18.90 -9.16
CA LEU A 506 6.93 -18.17 -7.90
C LEU A 506 7.89 -18.85 -6.92
N HIS A 507 8.88 -18.11 -6.42
CA HIS A 507 9.89 -18.60 -5.49
C HIS A 507 9.67 -18.02 -4.09
N PRO A 508 9.48 -18.83 -3.04
CA PRO A 508 9.64 -18.34 -1.67
C PRO A 508 11.08 -17.86 -1.43
N THR A 509 11.25 -16.73 -0.76
CA THR A 509 12.59 -16.25 -0.39
C THR A 509 13.26 -17.21 0.61
N THR A 510 14.58 -17.43 0.46
CA THR A 510 15.39 -18.30 1.34
C THR A 510 16.42 -17.47 2.11
N ALA A 511 17.70 -17.53 1.72
CA ALA A 511 18.74 -16.66 2.25
C ALA A 511 19.18 -15.66 1.17
N PRO A 512 19.53 -14.41 1.53
CA PRO A 512 19.89 -13.39 0.54
C PRO A 512 20.99 -13.82 -0.42
N GLU A 513 22.00 -14.53 0.07
CA GLU A 513 23.14 -15.05 -0.70
C GLU A 513 22.69 -16.12 -1.69
N GLN A 514 21.88 -17.07 -1.22
CA GLN A 514 21.41 -18.21 -2.03
C GLN A 514 20.51 -17.72 -3.17
N ASP A 515 19.57 -16.81 -2.84
CA ASP A 515 18.66 -16.26 -3.84
C ASP A 515 19.43 -15.38 -4.86
N MET A 516 20.41 -14.59 -4.40
CA MET A 516 21.28 -13.80 -5.29
C MET A 516 22.07 -14.69 -6.26
N ASP A 517 22.67 -15.76 -5.76
CA ASP A 517 23.45 -16.70 -6.59
C ASP A 517 22.54 -17.44 -7.59
N ALA A 518 21.36 -17.86 -7.16
CA ALA A 518 20.38 -18.49 -8.05
C ALA A 518 19.94 -17.55 -9.18
N ILE A 519 19.62 -16.29 -8.86
CA ILE A 519 19.18 -15.29 -9.84
C ILE A 519 20.30 -14.98 -10.85
N LEU A 520 21.54 -14.86 -10.39
CA LEU A 520 22.68 -14.48 -11.23
C LEU A 520 23.40 -15.66 -11.88
N GLY A 521 22.91 -16.89 -11.67
CA GLY A 521 23.50 -18.12 -12.24
C GLY A 521 24.94 -18.38 -11.74
N ARG A 522 25.19 -18.11 -10.45
CA ARG A 522 26.51 -18.27 -9.80
C ARG A 522 26.62 -19.58 -8.99
N GLY A 523 25.56 -20.43 -9.04
CA GLY A 523 25.50 -21.70 -8.32
C GLY A 523 26.17 -22.86 -9.04
#